data_0db945498dc4d61587e1ec004d8075f4
#
_entry.id   0db945498dc4d61587e1ec004d8075f4
#
_cell.length_a   1.000
_cell.length_b   1.000
_cell.length_c   1.000
_cell.angle_alpha   90.00
_cell.angle_beta   90.00
_cell.angle_gamma   90.00
#
_symmetry.space_group_name_H-M   'P 1'
#
loop_
_entity.id
_entity.type
_entity.pdbx_description
1 polymer ?
#
loop_
_entity_poly.entity_id
_entity_poly.type
_entity_poly.pdbx_seq_one_letter_code
_entity_poly.pdbx_strand_id
1 'polypeptide(L)'
;GKYYVKEITPSEGYLLDEEEHDVVCDYEGDLIPQVLRSTTSKEQVIKQPFQLIKVSDNGDDTEAPLLAGAGFTAYLKSSLKVKADGTYDYESATPVVIGENGAKSIYTDEKGYAVSIAIPYGTYVVLETETPHNMETIKPFEVKIVENHPTEPQIWRVFIDREFTAKLRVVK
;
A
#
# COMPACT_ATOMS: atom_id res chain seq x y z
N GLY A 1 -22.28 -1.73 40.16
CA GLY A 1 -20.83 -2.02 40.26
C GLY A 1 -20.03 -1.29 39.23
N LYS A 2 -18.73 -1.13 39.48
CA LYS A 2 -17.76 -0.55 38.54
C LYS A 2 -17.01 -1.68 37.87
N TYR A 3 -16.92 -1.62 36.55
CA TYR A 3 -16.25 -2.59 35.70
C TYR A 3 -15.41 -1.85 34.67
N TYR A 4 -14.48 -2.54 34.07
CA TYR A 4 -13.78 -2.05 32.88
C TYR A 4 -13.77 -3.11 31.79
N VAL A 5 -13.73 -2.66 30.55
CA VAL A 5 -13.59 -3.49 29.36
C VAL A 5 -12.25 -3.15 28.73
N LYS A 6 -11.48 -4.16 28.36
CA LYS A 6 -10.19 -4.02 27.70
C LYS A 6 -10.10 -4.98 26.51
N GLU A 7 -9.57 -4.50 25.40
CA GLU A 7 -9.26 -5.36 24.28
C GLU A 7 -8.09 -6.30 24.63
N ILE A 8 -8.22 -7.58 24.32
CA ILE A 8 -7.17 -8.59 24.54
C ILE A 8 -6.47 -8.96 23.25
N THR A 9 -7.21 -8.94 22.13
CA THR A 9 -6.68 -9.30 20.81
C THR A 9 -7.29 -8.36 19.79
N PRO A 10 -6.47 -7.63 19.01
CA PRO A 10 -6.98 -6.72 17.99
C PRO A 10 -7.53 -7.50 16.79
N SER A 11 -8.40 -6.84 16.05
CA SER A 11 -8.82 -7.31 14.74
C SER A 11 -7.65 -7.31 13.76
N GLU A 12 -7.69 -8.18 12.75
CA GLU A 12 -6.64 -8.26 11.74
C GLU A 12 -6.47 -6.91 11.02
N GLY A 13 -5.22 -6.41 10.98
CA GLY A 13 -4.88 -5.12 10.37
C GLY A 13 -5.06 -3.91 11.28
N TYR A 14 -5.37 -4.11 12.56
CA TYR A 14 -5.53 -3.07 13.55
C TYR A 14 -4.52 -3.19 14.69
N LEU A 15 -4.24 -2.07 15.34
CA LEU A 15 -3.45 -2.03 16.55
C LEU A 15 -4.33 -2.35 17.76
N LEU A 16 -3.75 -3.01 18.76
CA LEU A 16 -4.42 -3.26 20.04
C LEU A 16 -4.79 -1.94 20.72
N ASP A 17 -6.04 -1.81 21.17
CA ASP A 17 -6.45 -0.76 22.08
C ASP A 17 -6.04 -1.16 23.52
N GLU A 18 -4.99 -0.54 24.03
CA GLU A 18 -4.48 -0.81 25.37
C GLU A 18 -5.25 -0.09 26.47
N GLU A 19 -6.20 0.79 26.13
CA GLU A 19 -6.99 1.54 27.09
C GLU A 19 -8.00 0.65 27.83
N GLU A 20 -8.23 0.97 29.09
CA GLU A 20 -9.29 0.39 29.90
C GLU A 20 -10.51 1.31 29.84
N HIS A 21 -11.62 0.80 29.33
CA HIS A 21 -12.86 1.55 29.17
C HIS A 21 -13.78 1.28 30.36
N ASP A 22 -13.95 2.26 31.24
CA ASP A 22 -14.78 2.18 32.43
C ASP A 22 -16.27 1.99 32.07
N VAL A 23 -16.91 1.04 32.74
CA VAL A 23 -18.35 0.78 32.63
C VAL A 23 -18.96 0.75 34.03
N VAL A 24 -19.91 1.66 34.27
CA VAL A 24 -20.62 1.72 35.55
C VAL A 24 -22.01 1.16 35.38
N CYS A 25 -22.33 0.09 36.11
CA CYS A 25 -23.66 -0.53 36.15
C CYS A 25 -24.24 -0.33 37.56
N ASP A 26 -25.12 0.64 37.72
CA ASP A 26 -25.81 0.91 38.97
C ASP A 26 -27.23 0.30 38.92
N TYR A 27 -27.77 0.02 40.13
CA TYR A 27 -29.13 -0.45 40.26
C TYR A 27 -30.12 0.63 39.84
N GLU A 28 -31.03 0.29 38.94
CA GLU A 28 -32.02 1.21 38.35
C GLU A 28 -33.46 0.94 38.84
N GLY A 29 -33.65 0.04 39.83
CA GLY A 29 -34.95 -0.29 40.41
C GLY A 29 -35.40 -1.72 40.10
N ASP A 30 -36.35 -2.24 40.90
CA ASP A 30 -36.84 -3.64 40.85
C ASP A 30 -37.58 -3.99 39.55
N LEU A 31 -38.03 -2.97 38.81
CA LEU A 31 -38.74 -3.16 37.56
C LEU A 31 -37.79 -3.22 36.33
N ILE A 32 -36.49 -3.00 36.54
CA ILE A 32 -35.48 -3.07 35.49
C ILE A 32 -34.66 -4.36 35.66
N PRO A 33 -35.05 -5.45 34.98
CA PRO A 33 -34.43 -6.76 35.18
C PRO A 33 -32.99 -6.83 34.59
N GLN A 34 -32.61 -5.91 33.70
CA GLN A 34 -31.30 -5.88 33.06
C GLN A 34 -30.87 -4.45 32.79
N VAL A 35 -29.70 -4.07 33.32
CA VAL A 35 -29.07 -2.79 33.04
C VAL A 35 -28.07 -2.94 31.90
N LEU A 36 -28.31 -2.25 30.79
CA LEU A 36 -27.44 -2.27 29.60
C LEU A 36 -26.54 -1.05 29.61
N ARG A 37 -25.25 -1.28 29.35
CA ARG A 37 -24.23 -0.24 29.15
C ARG A 37 -23.40 -0.56 27.93
N SER A 38 -22.90 0.46 27.27
CA SER A 38 -21.99 0.33 26.15
C SER A 38 -20.78 1.24 26.32
N THR A 39 -19.67 0.83 25.77
CA THR A 39 -18.47 1.64 25.61
C THR A 39 -17.99 1.50 24.17
N THR A 40 -17.13 2.43 23.74
CA THR A 40 -16.62 2.45 22.38
C THR A 40 -15.09 2.47 22.43
N SER A 41 -14.48 1.50 21.79
CA SER A 41 -13.04 1.49 21.48
C SER A 41 -12.80 2.11 20.10
N LYS A 42 -11.67 2.80 19.93
CA LYS A 42 -11.22 3.36 18.65
C LYS A 42 -10.02 2.56 18.17
N GLU A 43 -10.29 1.66 17.24
CA GLU A 43 -9.24 0.88 16.61
C GLU A 43 -8.42 1.75 15.63
N GLN A 44 -7.10 1.59 15.67
CA GLN A 44 -6.18 2.24 14.75
C GLN A 44 -5.70 1.23 13.70
N VAL A 45 -5.89 1.57 12.44
CA VAL A 45 -5.44 0.73 11.31
C VAL A 45 -3.91 0.77 11.21
N ILE A 46 -3.30 -0.40 11.05
CA ILE A 46 -1.88 -0.54 10.68
C ILE A 46 -1.63 0.17 9.36
N LYS A 47 -0.57 0.98 9.29
CA LYS A 47 -0.20 1.76 8.10
C LYS A 47 1.29 1.80 7.90
N GLN A 48 1.72 1.77 6.65
CA GLN A 48 3.12 2.00 6.27
C GLN A 48 3.21 2.59 4.86
N PRO A 49 4.07 3.58 4.58
CA PRO A 49 4.42 3.95 3.22
C PRO A 49 5.35 2.92 2.59
N PHE A 50 5.44 2.90 1.27
CA PHE A 50 6.48 2.19 0.54
C PHE A 50 7.28 3.15 -0.34
N GLN A 51 8.55 2.84 -0.54
CA GLN A 51 9.47 3.60 -1.39
C GLN A 51 10.01 2.69 -2.48
N LEU A 52 9.96 3.17 -3.70
CA LEU A 52 10.53 2.53 -4.88
C LEU A 52 11.80 3.25 -5.29
N ILE A 53 12.78 2.48 -5.76
CA ILE A 53 14.00 3.02 -6.35
C ILE A 53 14.08 2.44 -7.76
N LYS A 54 14.01 3.31 -8.77
CA LYS A 54 14.07 2.93 -10.17
C LYS A 54 15.39 3.30 -10.81
N VAL A 55 16.01 2.32 -11.46
CA VAL A 55 17.27 2.49 -12.18
C VAL A 55 17.15 1.88 -13.57
N SER A 56 17.93 2.40 -14.54
CA SER A 56 18.02 1.83 -15.87
C SER A 56 19.07 0.72 -15.92
N ASP A 57 18.74 -0.38 -16.61
CA ASP A 57 19.71 -1.38 -17.04
C ASP A 57 20.20 -1.02 -18.45
N ASN A 58 21.28 -0.27 -18.50
CA ASN A 58 21.97 0.05 -19.77
C ASN A 58 23.02 -1.00 -20.16
N GLY A 59 23.07 -2.12 -19.43
CA GLY A 59 24.04 -3.18 -19.64
C GLY A 59 25.41 -2.93 -19.02
N ASP A 60 25.56 -1.87 -18.22
CA ASP A 60 26.74 -1.59 -17.43
C ASP A 60 26.40 -1.75 -15.94
N ASP A 61 26.94 -2.78 -15.32
CA ASP A 61 26.68 -3.13 -13.92
C ASP A 61 27.31 -2.15 -12.91
N THR A 62 28.09 -1.18 -13.36
CA THR A 62 28.90 -0.33 -12.48
C THR A 62 28.23 0.99 -12.11
N GLU A 63 27.38 1.56 -12.97
CA GLU A 63 26.65 2.81 -12.69
C GLU A 63 25.30 2.85 -13.43
N ALA A 64 24.30 2.13 -12.92
CA ALA A 64 22.96 2.21 -13.48
C ALA A 64 22.37 3.62 -13.25
N PRO A 65 21.98 4.36 -14.29
CA PRO A 65 21.43 5.69 -14.13
C PRO A 65 20.06 5.63 -13.45
N LEU A 66 19.81 6.56 -12.53
CA LEU A 66 18.55 6.72 -11.86
C LEU A 66 17.52 7.30 -12.84
N LEU A 67 16.27 6.78 -12.80
CA LEU A 67 15.23 7.16 -13.75
C LEU A 67 14.15 8.00 -13.09
N ALA A 68 14.05 9.26 -13.52
CA ALA A 68 12.97 10.16 -13.17
C ALA A 68 11.75 9.95 -14.09
N GLY A 69 10.54 10.25 -13.55
CA GLY A 69 9.30 10.28 -14.31
C GLY A 69 8.63 8.91 -14.53
N ALA A 70 9.12 7.85 -13.91
CA ALA A 70 8.39 6.60 -13.86
C ALA A 70 7.17 6.73 -12.95
N GLY A 71 5.97 6.46 -13.46
CA GLY A 71 4.71 6.55 -12.74
C GLY A 71 4.21 5.20 -12.26
N PHE A 72 3.78 5.12 -11.00
CA PHE A 72 3.28 3.89 -10.38
C PHE A 72 1.88 4.09 -9.81
N THR A 73 1.04 3.08 -10.00
CA THR A 73 -0.33 3.01 -9.47
C THR A 73 -0.49 1.71 -8.71
N ALA A 74 -1.23 1.72 -7.60
CA ALA A 74 -1.46 0.53 -6.78
C ALA A 74 -2.94 0.17 -6.70
N TYR A 75 -3.21 -1.13 -6.61
CA TYR A 75 -4.54 -1.69 -6.44
C TYR A 75 -4.55 -2.64 -5.24
N LEU A 76 -5.61 -2.60 -4.44
CA LEU A 76 -5.80 -3.59 -3.39
C LEU A 76 -6.03 -4.97 -4.03
N LYS A 77 -5.16 -5.94 -3.74
CA LYS A 77 -5.20 -7.26 -4.39
C LYS A 77 -6.54 -7.97 -4.26
N SER A 78 -7.18 -7.87 -3.10
CA SER A 78 -8.49 -8.48 -2.83
C SER A 78 -9.64 -7.88 -3.64
N SER A 79 -9.46 -6.68 -4.21
CA SER A 79 -10.45 -6.03 -5.08
C SER A 79 -10.28 -6.35 -6.57
N LEU A 80 -9.16 -6.98 -6.94
CA LEU A 80 -8.86 -7.31 -8.33
C LEU A 80 -9.57 -8.59 -8.76
N LYS A 81 -10.20 -8.55 -9.93
CA LYS A 81 -10.75 -9.73 -10.59
C LYS A 81 -9.67 -10.42 -11.40
N VAL A 82 -9.69 -11.75 -11.41
CA VAL A 82 -8.80 -12.56 -12.25
C VAL A 82 -9.48 -12.85 -13.57
N LYS A 83 -8.81 -12.55 -14.68
CA LYS A 83 -9.26 -12.88 -16.05
C LYS A 83 -9.08 -14.38 -16.34
N ALA A 84 -9.68 -14.86 -17.42
CA ALA A 84 -9.59 -16.28 -17.84
C ALA A 84 -8.15 -16.74 -18.12
N ASP A 85 -7.25 -15.83 -18.49
CA ASP A 85 -5.82 -16.08 -18.71
C ASP A 85 -4.97 -16.06 -17.45
N GLY A 86 -5.58 -15.84 -16.28
CA GLY A 86 -4.90 -15.77 -14.98
C GLY A 86 -4.32 -14.39 -14.64
N THR A 87 -4.45 -13.40 -15.50
CA THR A 87 -4.03 -12.02 -15.24
C THR A 87 -5.10 -11.24 -14.47
N TYR A 88 -4.72 -10.12 -13.85
CA TYR A 88 -5.68 -9.24 -13.17
C TYR A 88 -6.36 -8.28 -14.15
N ASP A 89 -7.63 -7.99 -13.88
CA ASP A 89 -8.40 -6.96 -14.59
C ASP A 89 -8.24 -5.61 -13.89
N TYR A 90 -7.32 -4.79 -14.38
CA TYR A 90 -7.06 -3.45 -13.86
C TYR A 90 -8.02 -2.40 -14.43
N GLU A 91 -8.65 -2.66 -15.58
CA GLU A 91 -9.54 -1.70 -16.24
C GLU A 91 -10.84 -1.49 -15.47
N SER A 92 -11.37 -2.56 -14.87
CA SER A 92 -12.57 -2.49 -14.03
C SER A 92 -12.29 -2.18 -12.56
N ALA A 93 -11.01 -2.14 -12.14
CA ALA A 93 -10.61 -1.94 -10.77
C ALA A 93 -10.40 -0.45 -10.43
N THR A 94 -10.62 -0.11 -9.16
CA THR A 94 -10.35 1.23 -8.66
C THR A 94 -8.97 1.27 -8.01
N PRO A 95 -8.06 2.12 -8.51
CA PRO A 95 -6.75 2.28 -7.88
C PRO A 95 -6.88 2.96 -6.52
N VAL A 96 -6.02 2.57 -5.57
CA VAL A 96 -5.96 3.17 -4.25
C VAL A 96 -5.22 4.50 -4.27
N VAL A 97 -5.54 5.36 -3.31
CA VAL A 97 -4.80 6.61 -3.10
C VAL A 97 -3.46 6.27 -2.46
N ILE A 98 -2.36 6.57 -3.15
CA ILE A 98 -0.99 6.31 -2.71
C ILE A 98 -0.12 7.56 -2.67
N GLY A 99 -0.57 8.67 -3.24
CA GLY A 99 0.13 9.96 -3.25
C GLY A 99 -0.57 11.02 -2.42
N GLU A 100 0.09 12.14 -2.25
CA GLU A 100 -0.44 13.32 -1.57
C GLU A 100 -1.68 13.88 -2.27
N ASN A 101 -2.52 14.58 -1.51
CA ASN A 101 -3.73 15.25 -2.01
C ASN A 101 -4.72 14.33 -2.74
N GLY A 102 -4.75 13.05 -2.38
CA GLY A 102 -5.64 12.06 -3.00
C GLY A 102 -5.14 11.51 -4.33
N ALA A 103 -3.87 11.70 -4.66
CA ALA A 103 -3.28 11.16 -5.88
C ALA A 103 -3.26 9.62 -5.87
N LYS A 104 -3.63 9.04 -6.99
CA LYS A 104 -3.65 7.57 -7.20
C LYS A 104 -2.36 7.05 -7.83
N SER A 105 -1.46 7.95 -8.21
CA SER A 105 -0.15 7.64 -8.78
C SER A 105 0.94 8.42 -8.06
N ILE A 106 2.13 7.82 -7.99
CA ILE A 106 3.37 8.44 -7.53
C ILE A 106 4.41 8.35 -8.64
N TYR A 107 5.33 9.30 -8.68
CA TYR A 107 6.34 9.40 -9.73
C TYR A 107 7.73 9.43 -9.15
N THR A 108 8.68 8.83 -9.86
CA THR A 108 10.08 8.90 -9.46
C THR A 108 10.64 10.31 -9.71
N ASP A 109 11.38 10.79 -8.73
CA ASP A 109 12.14 12.05 -8.79
C ASP A 109 13.46 11.89 -9.57
N GLU A 110 14.27 12.94 -9.60
CA GLU A 110 15.59 12.97 -10.27
C GLU A 110 16.57 11.94 -9.68
N LYS A 111 16.30 11.45 -8.48
CA LYS A 111 17.08 10.40 -7.81
C LYS A 111 16.49 9.00 -8.02
N GLY A 112 15.48 8.87 -8.88
CA GLY A 112 14.79 7.62 -9.14
C GLY A 112 13.92 7.12 -7.99
N TYR A 113 13.54 7.98 -7.03
CA TYR A 113 12.74 7.61 -5.86
C TYR A 113 11.28 8.02 -6.04
N ALA A 114 10.36 7.07 -5.78
CA ALA A 114 8.95 7.33 -5.61
C ALA A 114 8.51 6.86 -4.23
N VAL A 115 7.85 7.71 -3.43
CA VAL A 115 7.42 7.40 -2.07
C VAL A 115 5.91 7.57 -1.96
N SER A 116 5.23 6.57 -1.41
CA SER A 116 3.80 6.65 -1.14
C SER A 116 3.52 7.36 0.18
N ILE A 117 2.27 7.80 0.36
CA ILE A 117 1.74 8.06 1.70
C ILE A 117 1.63 6.75 2.49
N ALA A 118 1.44 6.83 3.81
CA ALA A 118 1.17 5.64 4.63
C ALA A 118 -0.17 5.02 4.22
N ILE A 119 -0.14 3.84 3.61
CA ILE A 119 -1.31 3.10 3.16
C ILE A 119 -1.71 2.03 4.18
N PRO A 120 -2.99 1.67 4.27
CA PRO A 120 -3.51 0.73 5.27
C PRO A 120 -2.96 -0.69 5.11
N TYR A 121 -3.12 -1.50 6.16
CA TYR A 121 -2.90 -2.95 6.13
C TYR A 121 -3.54 -3.60 4.88
N GLY A 122 -2.79 -4.47 4.23
CA GLY A 122 -3.25 -5.20 3.06
C GLY A 122 -2.12 -5.61 2.10
N THR A 123 -2.50 -6.36 1.08
CA THR A 123 -1.62 -6.69 -0.05
C THR A 123 -2.05 -5.87 -1.26
N TYR A 124 -1.10 -5.18 -1.86
CA TYR A 124 -1.31 -4.32 -3.01
C TYR A 124 -0.54 -4.82 -4.21
N VAL A 125 -1.15 -4.74 -5.40
CA VAL A 125 -0.47 -4.96 -6.66
C VAL A 125 -0.10 -3.59 -7.23
N VAL A 126 1.19 -3.35 -7.43
CA VAL A 126 1.74 -2.10 -7.96
C VAL A 126 2.12 -2.29 -9.41
N LEU A 127 1.65 -1.37 -10.26
CA LEU A 127 1.93 -1.32 -11.69
C LEU A 127 2.73 -0.08 -12.01
N GLU A 128 3.66 -0.21 -12.93
CA GLU A 128 4.17 0.93 -13.66
C GLU A 128 3.17 1.34 -14.74
N THR A 129 2.60 2.53 -14.61
CA THR A 129 1.58 3.06 -15.54
C THR A 129 2.15 4.10 -16.49
N GLU A 130 3.28 4.70 -16.14
CA GLU A 130 4.05 5.59 -17.01
C GLU A 130 5.51 5.15 -17.00
N THR A 131 6.01 4.77 -18.17
CA THR A 131 7.38 4.29 -18.35
C THR A 131 8.22 5.43 -18.94
N PRO A 132 9.44 5.69 -18.43
CA PRO A 132 10.34 6.66 -19.03
C PRO A 132 10.61 6.36 -20.52
N HIS A 133 10.89 7.43 -21.28
CA HIS A 133 11.08 7.31 -22.73
C HIS A 133 12.19 6.30 -23.09
N ASN A 134 11.93 5.44 -24.07
CA ASN A 134 12.79 4.36 -24.55
C ASN A 134 13.08 3.22 -23.55
N MET A 135 12.25 3.06 -22.50
CA MET A 135 12.38 1.98 -21.53
C MET A 135 11.25 0.97 -21.68
N GLU A 136 11.49 -0.25 -21.24
CA GLU A 136 10.44 -1.28 -21.12
C GLU A 136 9.72 -1.15 -19.78
N THR A 137 8.40 -1.34 -19.81
CA THR A 137 7.59 -1.37 -18.59
C THR A 137 7.92 -2.59 -17.74
N ILE A 138 8.10 -2.40 -16.44
CA ILE A 138 8.33 -3.51 -15.51
C ILE A 138 7.05 -4.33 -15.27
N LYS A 139 7.23 -5.58 -14.88
CA LYS A 139 6.11 -6.44 -14.49
C LYS A 139 5.48 -5.94 -13.18
N PRO A 140 4.15 -6.07 -13.02
CA PRO A 140 3.49 -5.81 -11.76
C PRO A 140 4.10 -6.63 -10.61
N PHE A 141 4.15 -6.04 -9.42
CA PHE A 141 4.69 -6.66 -8.21
C PHE A 141 3.80 -6.40 -7.00
N GLU A 142 3.98 -7.18 -5.94
CA GLU A 142 3.16 -7.08 -4.74
C GLU A 142 3.90 -6.37 -3.60
N VAL A 143 3.20 -5.43 -2.95
CA VAL A 143 3.62 -4.79 -1.70
C VAL A 143 2.67 -5.23 -0.60
N LYS A 144 3.22 -5.72 0.53
CA LYS A 144 2.43 -6.13 1.69
C LYS A 144 2.67 -5.17 2.84
N ILE A 145 1.60 -4.59 3.34
CA ILE A 145 1.61 -3.74 4.54
C ILE A 145 1.06 -4.57 5.69
N VAL A 146 1.94 -4.97 6.60
CA VAL A 146 1.61 -5.85 7.74
C VAL A 146 2.14 -5.31 9.08
N GLU A 147 3.00 -4.29 9.04
CA GLU A 147 3.59 -3.65 10.20
C GLU A 147 3.21 -2.18 10.27
N ASN A 148 3.08 -1.64 11.49
CA ASN A 148 2.72 -0.25 11.68
C ASN A 148 3.94 0.64 11.79
N HIS A 149 4.33 1.24 10.67
CA HIS A 149 5.42 2.21 10.58
C HIS A 149 4.96 3.44 9.75
N PRO A 150 4.06 4.29 10.28
CA PRO A 150 3.40 5.31 9.47
C PRO A 150 4.34 6.38 8.89
N THR A 151 5.56 6.49 9.41
CA THR A 151 6.58 7.47 8.98
C THR A 151 7.82 6.84 8.36
N GLU A 152 7.95 5.51 8.40
CA GLU A 152 9.11 4.78 7.89
C GLU A 152 8.70 3.94 6.68
N PRO A 153 9.15 4.29 5.46
CA PRO A 153 8.77 3.56 4.28
C PRO A 153 9.40 2.17 4.21
N GLN A 154 8.62 1.20 3.74
CA GLN A 154 9.13 -0.08 3.28
C GLN A 154 9.92 0.13 1.98
N ILE A 155 11.20 -0.23 1.97
CA ILE A 155 12.07 0.02 0.82
C ILE A 155 12.05 -1.15 -0.16
N TRP A 156 11.62 -0.88 -1.39
CA TRP A 156 11.67 -1.79 -2.53
C TRP A 156 12.82 -1.42 -3.44
N ARG A 157 13.87 -2.25 -3.40
CA ARG A 157 15.07 -2.00 -4.17
C ARG A 157 14.91 -2.45 -5.62
N VAL A 158 15.30 -1.55 -6.49
CA VAL A 158 15.76 -1.79 -7.87
C VAL A 158 14.77 -2.53 -8.76
N PHE A 159 13.90 -1.78 -9.36
CA PHE A 159 13.26 -2.19 -10.61
C PHE A 159 14.15 -1.70 -11.75
N ILE A 160 14.73 -2.65 -12.50
CA ILE A 160 15.59 -2.35 -13.65
C ILE A 160 14.68 -2.25 -14.86
N ASP A 161 14.65 -1.08 -15.49
CA ASP A 161 14.11 -0.92 -16.83
C ASP A 161 15.19 -1.22 -17.85
N ARG A 162 14.86 -2.05 -18.82
CA ARG A 162 15.74 -2.26 -19.97
C ARG A 162 15.54 -1.16 -21.00
N GLU A 163 16.64 -0.69 -21.55
CA GLU A 163 16.60 0.23 -22.66
C GLU A 163 16.10 -0.47 -23.94
N PHE A 164 15.14 0.14 -24.63
CA PHE A 164 14.64 -0.38 -25.89
C PHE A 164 15.68 -0.15 -26.97
N THR A 165 16.28 -1.23 -27.49
CA THR A 165 17.26 -1.16 -28.58
C THR A 165 16.66 -1.67 -29.89
N ALA A 166 16.67 -0.84 -30.95
CA ALA A 166 16.27 -1.23 -32.29
C ALA A 166 17.52 -1.48 -33.17
N LYS A 167 17.53 -2.62 -33.88
CA LYS A 167 18.56 -2.90 -34.91
C LYS A 167 18.03 -2.53 -36.28
N LEU A 168 18.66 -1.56 -36.93
CA LEU A 168 18.39 -1.20 -38.33
C LEU A 168 19.27 -2.04 -39.25
N ARG A 169 18.66 -2.84 -40.16
CA ARG A 169 19.36 -3.53 -41.23
C ARG A 169 19.11 -2.80 -42.53
N VAL A 170 20.20 -2.21 -43.09
CA VAL A 170 20.15 -1.64 -44.45
C VAL A 170 20.55 -2.74 -45.45
N VAL A 171 19.70 -3.04 -46.40
CA VAL A 171 19.99 -3.93 -47.51
C VAL A 171 20.22 -3.06 -48.73
N LYS A 172 21.40 -3.21 -49.37
CA LYS A 172 21.74 -2.56 -50.64
C LYS A 172 21.26 -3.38 -51.80
#